data_64b0ee2a8d1f4bce72e0e64518bd455b
#
_entry.id   64b0ee2a8d1f4bce72e0e64518bd455b
#
_cell.length_a   1.000
_cell.length_b   1.000
_cell.length_c   1.000
_cell.angle_alpha   90.00
_cell.angle_beta   90.00
_cell.angle_gamma   90.00
#
_symmetry.space_group_name_H-M   'P 1'
#
loop_
_entity.id
_entity.type
_entity.pdbx_description
1 polymer ?
#
loop_
_entity_poly.entity_id
_entity_poly.type
_entity_poly.pdbx_seq_one_letter_code
_entity_poly.pdbx_strand_id
1 'polypeptide(L)'
;MAAIPHRDPYVDAVLPDGVSRIGDAAEPSRWFDHAHLAAHARDVDVVHLHVGYGQLEAAAMEAWSEELQRQGVPLVVTVHQLHAPGQPSSGSHDAHLAAVLGTAEVVLTLTPGAADDIAERYGRTAIVVAHPSVAVADPELGAERGLVGLRVGAPSPSVPDPVVLVRAALSGAVSGGGRLRLLVEEAELPALEPAFGAMADTGQLELAVFPAAEWAAQLQQLHVAVLSEQCGTHSRDVEVCRDVGTRVVAPSCGWFADQWSEVVPYSHDEHGRVDAVSLTAAIGAALARPMPRPADRVWRDGQRDAVRQVHAEVYAQVAGDRSWA
;
A
#
# COMPACT_ATOMS: atom_id res chain seq x y z
N MET A 1 23.17 3.52 2.64
CA MET A 1 21.94 4.35 2.64
C MET A 1 21.14 4.17 3.93
N ALA A 2 20.40 5.17 4.37
CA ALA A 2 19.41 5.04 5.42
C ALA A 2 18.01 4.95 4.80
N ALA A 3 17.22 3.95 5.19
CA ALA A 3 15.82 3.81 4.79
C ALA A 3 14.89 4.16 5.96
N ILE A 4 13.82 4.88 5.69
CA ILE A 4 12.77 5.20 6.65
C ILE A 4 11.41 4.68 6.13
N PRO A 5 10.87 3.62 6.73
CA PRO A 5 11.41 2.87 7.86
C PRO A 5 12.61 2.00 7.49
N HIS A 6 13.40 1.63 8.49
CA HIS A 6 14.58 0.80 8.26
C HIS A 6 14.23 -0.58 7.70
N ARG A 7 13.11 -1.19 8.12
CA ARG A 7 12.59 -2.46 7.59
C ARG A 7 11.10 -2.33 7.27
N ASP A 8 10.76 -2.80 6.09
CA ASP A 8 9.42 -2.94 5.57
C ASP A 8 9.47 -3.94 4.40
N PRO A 9 8.45 -4.77 4.15
CA PRO A 9 8.46 -5.72 3.03
C PRO A 9 8.73 -5.09 1.66
N TYR A 10 8.23 -3.90 1.40
CA TYR A 10 8.52 -3.16 0.17
C TYR A 10 10.00 -2.75 0.12
N VAL A 11 10.49 -2.12 1.20
CA VAL A 11 11.89 -1.65 1.29
C VAL A 11 12.87 -2.82 1.13
N ASP A 12 12.56 -3.98 1.72
CA ASP A 12 13.37 -5.19 1.57
C ASP A 12 13.32 -5.74 0.13
N ALA A 13 12.17 -5.64 -0.54
CA ALA A 13 12.00 -6.12 -1.90
C ALA A 13 12.74 -5.27 -2.95
N VAL A 14 12.86 -3.95 -2.74
CA VAL A 14 13.47 -3.02 -3.70
C VAL A 14 14.94 -2.71 -3.41
N LEU A 15 15.50 -3.20 -2.30
CA LEU A 15 16.90 -2.94 -1.93
C LEU A 15 17.84 -3.57 -2.99
N PRO A 16 18.69 -2.77 -3.67
CA PRO A 16 19.61 -3.30 -4.66
C PRO A 16 20.74 -4.11 -4.03
N ASP A 17 21.26 -5.06 -4.79
CA ASP A 17 22.47 -5.79 -4.41
C ASP A 17 23.66 -4.84 -4.26
N GLY A 18 24.49 -5.07 -3.25
CA GLY A 18 25.66 -4.24 -2.95
C GLY A 18 25.34 -2.92 -2.21
N VAL A 19 24.08 -2.58 -1.98
CA VAL A 19 23.69 -1.43 -1.17
C VAL A 19 23.56 -1.84 0.30
N SER A 20 24.41 -1.28 1.15
CA SER A 20 24.31 -1.49 2.59
C SER A 20 23.31 -0.53 3.22
N ARG A 21 22.38 -1.08 4.01
CA ARG A 21 21.39 -0.29 4.73
C ARG A 21 21.84 -0.05 6.17
N ILE A 22 21.81 1.21 6.61
CA ILE A 22 22.20 1.66 7.94
C ILE A 22 20.94 2.07 8.71
N GLY A 23 20.81 1.67 9.96
CA GLY A 23 19.71 1.99 10.86
C GLY A 23 19.44 0.87 11.84
N ASP A 24 18.42 1.06 12.68
CA ASP A 24 17.97 0.09 13.68
C ASP A 24 16.48 -0.25 13.44
N ALA A 25 16.20 -1.53 13.35
CA ALA A 25 14.82 -2.01 13.21
C ALA A 25 13.96 -1.73 14.45
N ALA A 26 14.59 -1.61 15.64
CA ALA A 26 13.90 -1.26 16.88
C ALA A 26 13.53 0.24 16.96
N GLU A 27 14.24 1.08 16.19
CA GLU A 27 14.02 2.53 16.16
C GLU A 27 13.83 3.02 14.70
N PRO A 28 12.75 2.59 14.02
CA PRO A 28 12.58 2.82 12.58
C PRO A 28 12.49 4.30 12.18
N SER A 29 12.14 5.18 13.12
CA SER A 29 11.99 6.63 12.92
C SER A 29 13.20 7.44 13.39
N ARG A 30 14.29 6.81 13.84
CA ARG A 30 15.44 7.50 14.44
C ARG A 30 16.08 8.53 13.52
N TRP A 31 16.04 8.30 12.22
CA TRP A 31 16.58 9.25 11.23
C TRP A 31 15.77 10.55 11.12
N PHE A 32 14.60 10.66 11.73
CA PHE A 32 13.90 11.94 11.91
C PHE A 32 14.44 12.79 13.07
N ASP A 33 15.24 12.20 13.96
CA ASP A 33 15.90 12.96 15.03
C ASP A 33 17.05 13.79 14.48
N HIS A 34 16.99 15.11 14.66
CA HIS A 34 17.98 16.07 14.15
C HIS A 34 19.38 15.83 14.69
N ALA A 35 19.50 15.47 15.99
CA ALA A 35 20.81 15.24 16.60
C ALA A 35 21.42 13.94 16.06
N HIS A 36 20.62 12.90 15.86
CA HIS A 36 21.07 11.67 15.23
C HIS A 36 21.49 11.90 13.78
N LEU A 37 20.66 12.59 12.98
CA LEU A 37 20.97 12.94 11.60
C LEU A 37 22.30 13.73 11.51
N ALA A 38 22.46 14.77 12.31
CA ALA A 38 23.69 15.57 12.31
C ALA A 38 24.94 14.77 12.72
N ALA A 39 24.80 13.84 13.68
CA ALA A 39 25.91 13.01 14.13
C ALA A 39 26.32 11.94 13.10
N HIS A 40 25.37 11.44 12.29
CA HIS A 40 25.55 10.29 11.40
C HIS A 40 25.42 10.62 9.91
N ALA A 41 25.33 11.91 9.54
CA ALA A 41 25.18 12.34 8.15
C ALA A 41 26.33 11.86 7.23
N ARG A 42 27.52 11.63 7.78
CA ARG A 42 28.69 11.11 7.04
C ARG A 42 28.72 9.59 6.89
N ASP A 43 27.87 8.88 7.63
CA ASP A 43 27.81 7.42 7.61
C ASP A 43 26.90 6.91 6.50
N VAL A 44 26.15 7.81 5.83
CA VAL A 44 25.19 7.49 4.77
C VAL A 44 25.43 8.33 3.53
N ASP A 45 25.28 7.70 2.36
CA ASP A 45 25.36 8.38 1.08
C ASP A 45 24.01 8.96 0.66
N VAL A 46 22.91 8.34 1.07
CA VAL A 46 21.52 8.66 0.69
C VAL A 46 20.58 8.36 1.85
N VAL A 47 19.60 9.23 2.08
CA VAL A 47 18.40 8.92 2.86
C VAL A 47 17.26 8.61 1.90
N HIS A 48 16.59 7.46 2.06
CA HIS A 48 15.41 7.12 1.29
C HIS A 48 14.18 7.05 2.20
N LEU A 49 13.28 8.00 2.02
CA LEU A 49 12.03 8.11 2.76
C LEU A 49 10.89 7.40 2.03
N HIS A 50 10.21 6.50 2.73
CA HIS A 50 9.02 5.81 2.23
C HIS A 50 7.77 6.23 3.01
N VAL A 51 7.75 5.99 4.33
CA VAL A 51 6.63 6.28 5.22
C VAL A 51 7.14 6.59 6.63
N GLY A 52 6.23 6.82 7.59
CA GLY A 52 6.58 6.97 9.01
C GLY A 52 6.60 8.41 9.52
N TYR A 53 6.34 9.38 8.66
CA TYR A 53 6.33 10.81 9.03
C TYR A 53 4.97 11.34 9.51
N GLY A 54 3.91 10.53 9.44
CA GLY A 54 2.55 10.96 9.81
C GLY A 54 2.36 11.35 11.28
N GLN A 55 3.32 11.02 12.15
CA GLN A 55 3.32 11.39 13.57
C GLN A 55 4.05 12.71 13.85
N LEU A 56 4.75 13.26 12.85
CA LEU A 56 5.47 14.52 13.00
C LEU A 56 4.53 15.70 12.77
N GLU A 57 4.81 16.80 13.44
CA GLU A 57 4.21 18.07 13.08
C GLU A 57 4.81 18.57 11.74
N ALA A 58 4.02 19.29 10.95
CA ALA A 58 4.47 19.78 9.63
C ALA A 58 5.76 20.63 9.73
N ALA A 59 5.86 21.50 10.73
CA ALA A 59 7.05 22.29 10.98
C ALA A 59 8.29 21.44 11.33
N ALA A 60 8.10 20.32 12.02
CA ALA A 60 9.20 19.39 12.31
C ALA A 60 9.70 18.69 11.04
N MET A 61 8.79 18.36 10.12
CA MET A 61 9.13 17.77 8.82
C MET A 61 9.90 18.76 7.95
N GLU A 62 9.47 20.01 7.91
CA GLU A 62 10.17 21.08 7.19
C GLU A 62 11.59 21.29 7.76
N ALA A 63 11.72 21.41 9.06
CA ALA A 63 13.02 21.56 9.73
C ALA A 63 13.96 20.35 9.50
N TRP A 64 13.41 19.13 9.47
CA TRP A 64 14.16 17.92 9.15
C TRP A 64 14.65 17.92 7.69
N SER A 65 13.81 18.37 6.77
CA SER A 65 14.18 18.50 5.35
C SER A 65 15.30 19.53 5.15
N GLU A 66 15.24 20.67 5.84
CA GLU A 66 16.30 21.69 5.85
C GLU A 66 17.61 21.14 6.45
N GLU A 67 17.51 20.32 7.50
CA GLU A 67 18.67 19.68 8.11
C GLU A 67 19.39 18.74 7.13
N LEU A 68 18.66 17.91 6.37
CA LEU A 68 19.24 17.07 5.32
C LEU A 68 20.03 17.90 4.30
N GLN A 69 19.44 19.00 3.82
CA GLN A 69 20.11 19.92 2.89
C GLN A 69 21.37 20.53 3.51
N ARG A 70 21.31 20.98 4.77
CA ARG A 70 22.44 21.58 5.48
C ARG A 70 23.60 20.58 5.67
N GLN A 71 23.28 19.30 5.89
CA GLN A 71 24.27 18.23 6.00
C GLN A 71 24.75 17.71 4.63
N GLY A 72 24.15 18.18 3.53
CA GLY A 72 24.46 17.72 2.19
C GLY A 72 24.12 16.24 1.97
N VAL A 73 23.11 15.69 2.66
CA VAL A 73 22.65 14.31 2.49
C VAL A 73 21.51 14.28 1.47
N PRO A 74 21.67 13.63 0.32
CA PRO A 74 20.62 13.55 -0.69
C PRO A 74 19.41 12.79 -0.16
N LEU A 75 18.21 13.29 -0.50
CA LEU A 75 16.94 12.68 -0.18
C LEU A 75 16.30 12.05 -1.42
N VAL A 76 16.01 10.78 -1.36
CA VAL A 76 15.11 10.07 -2.28
C VAL A 76 13.79 9.83 -1.57
N VAL A 77 12.67 10.06 -2.24
CA VAL A 77 11.33 9.84 -1.66
C VAL A 77 10.55 8.89 -2.56
N THR A 78 10.06 7.77 -2.01
CA THR A 78 9.01 6.98 -2.64
C THR A 78 7.66 7.37 -2.05
N VAL A 79 6.80 7.98 -2.85
CA VAL A 79 5.46 8.39 -2.43
C VAL A 79 4.52 7.20 -2.46
N HIS A 80 4.22 6.66 -1.27
CA HIS A 80 3.28 5.55 -1.09
C HIS A 80 1.85 6.03 -0.87
N GLN A 81 1.67 7.24 -0.36
CA GLN A 81 0.36 7.79 -0.04
C GLN A 81 0.32 9.26 -0.41
N LEU A 82 -0.64 9.64 -1.25
CA LEU A 82 -0.93 11.02 -1.62
C LEU A 82 -2.04 11.65 -0.78
N HIS A 83 -2.76 10.81 -0.04
CA HIS A 83 -3.80 11.23 0.88
C HIS A 83 -3.55 10.61 2.26
N ALA A 84 -3.89 11.34 3.31
CA ALA A 84 -3.88 10.76 4.65
C ALA A 84 -4.86 9.58 4.70
N PRO A 85 -4.51 8.47 5.38
CA PRO A 85 -5.41 7.34 5.51
C PRO A 85 -6.79 7.77 6.01
N GLY A 86 -7.85 7.45 5.23
CA GLY A 86 -9.23 7.76 5.56
C GLY A 86 -9.64 9.23 5.40
N GLN A 87 -8.78 10.09 4.85
CA GLN A 87 -9.13 11.48 4.57
C GLN A 87 -8.67 11.87 3.17
N PRO A 88 -9.59 12.30 2.28
CA PRO A 88 -9.26 12.75 0.92
C PRO A 88 -8.37 13.98 0.89
N SER A 89 -8.38 14.77 1.96
CA SER A 89 -7.49 15.92 2.15
C SER A 89 -7.18 16.11 3.63
N SER A 90 -5.91 16.03 4.02
CA SER A 90 -5.46 16.51 5.32
C SER A 90 -4.36 17.55 5.09
N GLY A 91 -4.60 18.78 5.53
CA GLY A 91 -3.62 19.86 5.36
C GLY A 91 -2.26 19.54 5.97
N SER A 92 -2.21 18.74 7.02
CA SER A 92 -0.96 18.26 7.63
C SER A 92 -0.21 17.28 6.71
N HIS A 93 -0.89 16.31 6.12
CA HIS A 93 -0.25 15.36 5.21
C HIS A 93 0.26 16.04 3.93
N ASP A 94 -0.52 16.96 3.38
CA ASP A 94 -0.13 17.75 2.21
C ASP A 94 1.08 18.64 2.52
N ALA A 95 1.15 19.22 3.72
CA ALA A 95 2.30 19.99 4.16
C ALA A 95 3.56 19.11 4.33
N HIS A 96 3.42 17.89 4.88
CA HIS A 96 4.53 16.93 4.94
C HIS A 96 5.05 16.59 3.54
N LEU A 97 4.14 16.26 2.61
CA LEU A 97 4.53 15.96 1.23
C LEU A 97 5.20 17.16 0.54
N ALA A 98 4.67 18.37 0.72
CA ALA A 98 5.26 19.58 0.16
C ALA A 98 6.71 19.79 0.66
N ALA A 99 6.94 19.60 1.96
CA ALA A 99 8.27 19.74 2.56
C ALA A 99 9.26 18.71 1.99
N VAL A 100 8.91 17.42 2.01
CA VAL A 100 9.83 16.37 1.55
C VAL A 100 10.03 16.37 0.04
N LEU A 101 8.96 16.62 -0.74
CA LEU A 101 9.07 16.68 -2.19
C LEU A 101 9.83 17.93 -2.67
N GLY A 102 9.72 19.05 -1.93
CA GLY A 102 10.53 20.26 -2.18
C GLY A 102 12.03 20.03 -2.02
N THR A 103 12.41 19.12 -1.11
CA THR A 103 13.82 18.81 -0.77
C THR A 103 14.39 17.64 -1.55
N ALA A 104 13.54 16.67 -1.96
CA ALA A 104 13.97 15.43 -2.59
C ALA A 104 14.75 15.66 -3.89
N GLU A 105 15.91 15.02 -4.05
CA GLU A 105 16.65 14.95 -5.31
C GLU A 105 15.87 14.14 -6.35
N VAL A 106 15.35 13.00 -5.94
CA VAL A 106 14.56 12.10 -6.78
C VAL A 106 13.28 11.70 -6.07
N VAL A 107 12.17 11.74 -6.82
CA VAL A 107 10.85 11.29 -6.38
C VAL A 107 10.48 10.04 -7.16
N LEU A 108 10.06 8.99 -6.45
CA LEU A 108 9.54 7.74 -6.99
C LEU A 108 8.06 7.59 -6.60
N THR A 109 7.29 6.93 -7.44
CA THR A 109 5.93 6.49 -7.12
C THR A 109 5.60 5.20 -7.88
N LEU A 110 4.45 4.56 -7.60
CA LEU A 110 4.18 3.22 -8.08
C LEU A 110 3.13 3.16 -9.20
N THR A 111 2.47 4.27 -9.49
CA THR A 111 1.43 4.32 -10.52
C THR A 111 1.54 5.58 -11.37
N PRO A 112 1.18 5.54 -12.68
CA PRO A 112 1.19 6.71 -13.53
C PRO A 112 0.29 7.85 -13.02
N GLY A 113 -0.95 7.53 -12.60
CA GLY A 113 -1.86 8.55 -12.07
C GLY A 113 -1.33 9.24 -10.81
N ALA A 114 -0.59 8.51 -9.94
CA ALA A 114 0.08 9.14 -8.80
C ALA A 114 1.21 10.07 -9.24
N ALA A 115 1.94 9.75 -10.30
CA ALA A 115 2.97 10.64 -10.84
C ALA A 115 2.37 11.93 -11.40
N ASP A 116 1.23 11.83 -12.09
CA ASP A 116 0.51 12.99 -12.62
C ASP A 116 -0.01 13.89 -11.48
N ASP A 117 -0.56 13.31 -10.41
CA ASP A 117 -1.03 14.05 -9.23
C ASP A 117 0.13 14.73 -8.47
N ILE A 118 1.29 14.08 -8.36
CA ILE A 118 2.50 14.67 -7.81
C ILE A 118 2.94 15.88 -8.65
N ALA A 119 2.89 15.76 -9.97
CA ALA A 119 3.26 16.86 -10.86
C ALA A 119 2.28 18.03 -10.74
N GLU A 120 0.98 17.77 -10.69
CA GLU A 120 -0.06 18.78 -10.59
C GLU A 120 -0.03 19.51 -9.23
N ARG A 121 0.05 18.76 -8.12
CA ARG A 121 -0.06 19.33 -6.76
C ARG A 121 1.23 19.93 -6.24
N TYR A 122 2.37 19.34 -6.58
CA TYR A 122 3.66 19.68 -5.98
C TYR A 122 4.69 20.19 -7.00
N GLY A 123 4.36 20.22 -8.31
CA GLY A 123 5.26 20.66 -9.36
C GLY A 123 6.51 19.78 -9.51
N ARG A 124 6.47 18.52 -9.10
CA ARG A 124 7.59 17.59 -9.12
C ARG A 124 7.37 16.46 -10.09
N THR A 125 8.37 16.13 -10.88
CA THR A 125 8.36 14.91 -11.70
C THR A 125 8.69 13.71 -10.82
N ALA A 126 7.89 12.65 -10.91
CA ALA A 126 8.14 11.39 -10.24
C ALA A 126 8.45 10.28 -11.26
N ILE A 127 9.44 9.45 -10.94
CA ILE A 127 9.73 8.22 -11.71
C ILE A 127 8.73 7.15 -11.27
N VAL A 128 8.00 6.58 -12.22
CA VAL A 128 7.07 5.48 -11.94
C VAL A 128 7.85 4.16 -11.95
N VAL A 129 7.83 3.46 -10.81
CA VAL A 129 8.41 2.12 -10.68
C VAL A 129 7.30 1.13 -10.35
N ALA A 130 7.30 -0.05 -10.95
CA ALA A 130 6.31 -1.06 -10.65
C ALA A 130 6.43 -1.53 -9.19
N HIS A 131 5.32 -1.85 -8.55
CA HIS A 131 5.37 -2.53 -7.25
C HIS A 131 5.97 -3.93 -7.44
N PRO A 132 7.02 -4.31 -6.69
CA PRO A 132 7.62 -5.63 -6.81
C PRO A 132 6.67 -6.73 -6.38
N SER A 133 6.90 -7.96 -6.86
CA SER A 133 6.22 -9.15 -6.35
C SER A 133 6.49 -9.30 -4.84
N VAL A 134 5.44 -9.58 -4.09
CA VAL A 134 5.48 -9.72 -2.61
C VAL A 134 4.99 -11.07 -2.13
N ALA A 135 4.40 -11.88 -3.03
CA ALA A 135 3.90 -13.21 -2.71
C ALA A 135 4.26 -14.23 -3.79
N VAL A 136 4.16 -15.49 -3.43
CA VAL A 136 4.28 -16.63 -4.35
C VAL A 136 3.04 -17.48 -4.20
N ALA A 137 2.37 -17.81 -5.31
CA ALA A 137 1.26 -18.73 -5.26
C ALA A 137 1.73 -20.11 -4.81
N ASP A 138 0.98 -20.70 -3.89
CA ASP A 138 1.17 -22.09 -3.47
C ASP A 138 0.43 -23.01 -4.48
N PRO A 139 1.12 -23.88 -5.22
CA PRO A 139 0.50 -24.76 -6.20
C PRO A 139 -0.46 -25.78 -5.60
N GLU A 140 -0.33 -26.08 -4.31
CA GLU A 140 -1.19 -27.02 -3.60
C GLU A 140 -2.48 -26.34 -3.06
N LEU A 141 -2.53 -25.02 -3.05
CA LEU A 141 -3.65 -24.25 -2.52
C LEU A 141 -4.59 -23.82 -3.65
N GLY A 142 -5.78 -24.38 -3.68
CA GLY A 142 -6.81 -24.04 -4.68
C GLY A 142 -7.62 -22.81 -4.29
N ALA A 143 -8.02 -22.03 -5.31
CA ALA A 143 -8.98 -20.96 -5.13
C ALA A 143 -10.43 -21.50 -5.22
N GLU A 144 -11.32 -20.98 -4.38
CA GLU A 144 -12.71 -21.40 -4.35
C GLU A 144 -13.59 -20.45 -5.16
N ARG A 145 -14.23 -20.99 -6.19
CA ARG A 145 -15.16 -20.22 -7.02
C ARG A 145 -16.35 -19.72 -6.19
N GLY A 146 -16.67 -18.43 -6.33
CA GLY A 146 -17.77 -17.79 -5.61
C GLY A 146 -17.39 -17.29 -4.22
N LEU A 147 -16.19 -17.57 -3.73
CA LEU A 147 -15.75 -17.08 -2.44
C LEU A 147 -15.25 -15.63 -2.56
N VAL A 148 -15.93 -14.71 -1.88
CA VAL A 148 -15.55 -13.30 -1.76
C VAL A 148 -14.90 -13.08 -0.41
N GLY A 149 -13.73 -12.49 -0.35
CA GLY A 149 -13.04 -12.13 0.89
C GLY A 149 -13.05 -10.64 1.15
N LEU A 150 -13.24 -10.26 2.40
CA LEU A 150 -13.14 -8.88 2.86
C LEU A 150 -12.36 -8.87 4.18
N ARG A 151 -11.24 -8.15 4.21
CA ARG A 151 -10.52 -7.91 5.48
C ARG A 151 -11.33 -6.95 6.34
N VAL A 152 -11.50 -7.33 7.59
CA VAL A 152 -12.16 -6.51 8.60
C VAL A 152 -11.30 -6.44 9.87
N GLY A 153 -11.37 -5.30 10.54
CA GLY A 153 -10.68 -5.03 11.80
C GLY A 153 -11.48 -4.02 12.61
N ALA A 154 -10.84 -3.34 13.54
CA ALA A 154 -11.42 -2.22 14.26
C ALA A 154 -11.83 -1.10 13.30
N PRO A 155 -12.89 -0.32 13.62
CA PRO A 155 -13.19 0.91 12.89
C PRO A 155 -11.96 1.83 12.85
N SER A 156 -11.68 2.37 11.69
CA SER A 156 -10.53 3.23 11.45
C SER A 156 -10.93 4.41 10.57
N PRO A 157 -10.12 5.47 10.50
CA PRO A 157 -10.36 6.55 9.55
C PRO A 157 -10.49 6.07 8.10
N SER A 158 -9.79 4.98 7.74
CA SER A 158 -9.87 4.38 6.39
C SER A 158 -11.11 3.50 6.20
N VAL A 159 -11.72 3.01 7.29
CA VAL A 159 -12.92 2.16 7.27
C VAL A 159 -13.83 2.58 8.44
N PRO A 160 -14.51 3.75 8.33
CA PRO A 160 -15.25 4.32 9.45
C PRO A 160 -16.53 3.54 9.77
N ASP A 161 -17.12 2.87 8.79
CA ASP A 161 -18.34 2.06 8.95
C ASP A 161 -18.17 0.64 8.38
N PRO A 162 -17.48 -0.24 9.11
CA PRO A 162 -17.22 -1.59 8.64
C PRO A 162 -18.52 -2.42 8.51
N VAL A 163 -19.58 -2.11 9.26
CA VAL A 163 -20.86 -2.85 9.18
C VAL A 163 -21.57 -2.60 7.86
N VAL A 164 -21.60 -1.35 7.39
CA VAL A 164 -22.17 -1.00 6.07
C VAL A 164 -21.38 -1.68 4.96
N LEU A 165 -20.06 -1.63 5.04
CA LEU A 165 -19.16 -2.29 4.08
C LEU A 165 -19.44 -3.80 4.00
N VAL A 166 -19.47 -4.49 5.15
CA VAL A 166 -19.74 -5.94 5.23
C VAL A 166 -21.11 -6.28 4.67
N ARG A 167 -22.16 -5.51 4.99
CA ARG A 167 -23.51 -5.75 4.46
C ARG A 167 -23.58 -5.60 2.94
N ALA A 168 -22.92 -4.57 2.40
CA ALA A 168 -22.85 -4.36 0.95
C ALA A 168 -22.07 -5.50 0.26
N ALA A 169 -20.94 -5.92 0.83
CA ALA A 169 -20.14 -7.02 0.32
C ALA A 169 -20.91 -8.35 0.38
N LEU A 170 -21.62 -8.64 1.48
CA LEU A 170 -22.47 -9.82 1.60
C LEU A 170 -23.58 -9.82 0.55
N SER A 171 -24.26 -8.69 0.37
CA SER A 171 -25.29 -8.54 -0.67
C SER A 171 -24.73 -8.82 -2.07
N GLY A 172 -23.54 -8.29 -2.39
CA GLY A 172 -22.87 -8.53 -3.66
C GLY A 172 -22.46 -9.98 -3.86
N ALA A 173 -21.89 -10.61 -2.84
CA ALA A 173 -21.51 -12.01 -2.88
C ALA A 173 -22.71 -12.93 -3.12
N VAL A 174 -23.79 -12.77 -2.33
CA VAL A 174 -25.02 -13.58 -2.45
C VAL A 174 -25.71 -13.35 -3.79
N SER A 175 -25.84 -12.11 -4.22
CA SER A 175 -26.47 -11.78 -5.52
C SER A 175 -25.67 -12.34 -6.71
N GLY A 176 -24.36 -12.46 -6.57
CA GLY A 176 -23.46 -13.09 -7.55
C GLY A 176 -23.42 -14.62 -7.45
N GLY A 177 -24.23 -15.24 -6.57
CA GLY A 177 -24.26 -16.68 -6.36
C GLY A 177 -23.08 -17.25 -5.54
N GLY A 178 -22.41 -16.39 -4.78
CA GLY A 178 -21.28 -16.73 -3.91
C GLY A 178 -21.57 -16.57 -2.42
N ARG A 179 -20.53 -16.56 -1.61
CA ARG A 179 -20.56 -16.32 -0.17
C ARG A 179 -19.44 -15.39 0.25
N LEU A 180 -19.59 -14.75 1.40
CA LEU A 180 -18.61 -13.81 1.95
C LEU A 180 -17.79 -14.49 3.06
N ARG A 181 -16.47 -14.36 3.00
CA ARG A 181 -15.54 -14.67 4.08
C ARG A 181 -14.98 -13.36 4.64
N LEU A 182 -15.19 -13.11 5.92
CA LEU A 182 -14.49 -12.04 6.63
C LEU A 182 -13.12 -12.55 7.04
N LEU A 183 -12.10 -11.82 6.67
CA LEU A 183 -10.71 -12.09 6.96
C LEU A 183 -10.28 -11.25 8.16
N VAL A 184 -9.94 -11.89 9.27
CA VAL A 184 -9.59 -11.24 10.54
C VAL A 184 -8.21 -11.70 10.96
N GLU A 185 -7.27 -10.78 11.09
CA GLU A 185 -5.99 -11.10 11.73
C GLU A 185 -6.21 -11.38 13.23
N GLU A 186 -5.51 -12.36 13.78
CA GLU A 186 -5.63 -12.74 15.20
C GLU A 186 -5.50 -11.54 16.15
N ALA A 187 -4.61 -10.60 15.81
CA ALA A 187 -4.40 -9.38 16.59
C ALA A 187 -5.60 -8.43 16.59
N GLU A 188 -6.44 -8.46 15.56
CA GLU A 188 -7.62 -7.61 15.40
C GLU A 188 -8.89 -8.22 16.00
N LEU A 189 -8.88 -9.52 16.30
CA LEU A 189 -10.05 -10.25 16.79
C LEU A 189 -10.68 -9.63 18.06
N PRO A 190 -9.93 -9.12 19.06
CA PRO A 190 -10.52 -8.51 20.25
C PRO A 190 -11.31 -7.22 19.98
N ALA A 191 -11.01 -6.53 18.88
CA ALA A 191 -11.64 -5.28 18.47
C ALA A 191 -12.73 -5.49 17.40
N LEU A 192 -13.01 -6.74 17.03
CA LEU A 192 -13.98 -7.06 15.98
C LEU A 192 -15.40 -6.66 16.43
N GLU A 193 -16.12 -6.02 15.51
CA GLU A 193 -17.50 -5.57 15.73
C GLU A 193 -18.43 -6.75 16.08
N PRO A 194 -19.11 -6.75 17.23
CA PRO A 194 -20.00 -7.86 17.66
C PRO A 194 -21.12 -8.18 16.65
N ALA A 195 -21.52 -7.18 15.83
CA ALA A 195 -22.54 -7.39 14.80
C ALA A 195 -22.15 -8.45 13.76
N PHE A 196 -20.86 -8.72 13.54
CA PHE A 196 -20.40 -9.72 12.59
C PHE A 196 -20.68 -11.16 13.04
N GLY A 197 -20.62 -11.43 14.35
CA GLY A 197 -21.01 -12.72 14.91
C GLY A 197 -22.45 -13.07 14.59
N ALA A 198 -23.39 -12.12 14.78
CA ALA A 198 -24.79 -12.33 14.45
C ALA A 198 -25.03 -12.55 12.94
N MET A 199 -24.20 -11.94 12.08
CA MET A 199 -24.29 -12.16 10.62
C MET A 199 -23.73 -13.51 10.19
N ALA A 200 -22.75 -14.06 10.89
CA ALA A 200 -22.13 -15.35 10.58
C ALA A 200 -23.13 -16.52 10.73
N ASP A 201 -24.12 -16.41 11.62
CA ASP A 201 -25.13 -17.43 11.85
C ASP A 201 -26.05 -17.67 10.64
N THR A 202 -26.00 -16.82 9.62
CA THR A 202 -26.81 -16.96 8.39
C THR A 202 -26.32 -18.06 7.45
N GLY A 203 -25.10 -18.58 7.63
CA GLY A 203 -24.47 -19.56 6.76
C GLY A 203 -23.95 -19.00 5.41
N GLN A 204 -24.16 -17.72 5.15
CA GLN A 204 -23.67 -17.00 3.97
C GLN A 204 -22.41 -16.16 4.25
N LEU A 205 -22.11 -15.99 5.52
CA LEU A 205 -20.94 -15.31 6.05
C LEU A 205 -20.07 -16.31 6.80
N GLU A 206 -18.81 -16.39 6.43
CA GLU A 206 -17.78 -17.18 7.09
C GLU A 206 -16.80 -16.22 7.79
N LEU A 207 -16.36 -16.57 8.99
CA LEU A 207 -15.30 -15.84 9.70
C LEU A 207 -14.03 -16.69 9.67
N ALA A 208 -12.97 -16.17 9.08
CA ALA A 208 -11.64 -16.76 9.05
C ALA A 208 -10.68 -15.91 9.88
N VAL A 209 -10.18 -16.49 10.98
CA VAL A 209 -9.15 -15.87 11.82
C VAL A 209 -7.81 -16.52 11.49
N PHE A 210 -6.78 -15.71 11.25
CA PHE A 210 -5.48 -16.19 10.80
C PHE A 210 -4.32 -15.31 11.29
N PRO A 211 -3.11 -15.86 11.42
CA PRO A 211 -1.92 -15.08 11.70
C PRO A 211 -1.50 -14.26 10.47
N ALA A 212 -0.97 -13.06 10.68
CA ALA A 212 -0.59 -12.14 9.60
C ALA A 212 0.33 -12.77 8.53
N ALA A 213 1.14 -13.76 8.89
CA ALA A 213 2.02 -14.47 7.96
C ALA A 213 1.28 -15.28 6.88
N GLU A 214 0.01 -15.64 7.12
CA GLU A 214 -0.83 -16.42 6.20
C GLU A 214 -1.64 -15.55 5.22
N TRP A 215 -1.46 -14.22 5.24
CA TRP A 215 -2.26 -13.30 4.44
C TRP A 215 -2.35 -13.67 2.96
N ALA A 216 -1.22 -13.97 2.31
CA ALA A 216 -1.20 -14.35 0.90
C ALA A 216 -1.96 -15.66 0.64
N ALA A 217 -1.87 -16.65 1.54
CA ALA A 217 -2.60 -17.91 1.43
C ALA A 217 -4.12 -17.71 1.61
N GLN A 218 -4.55 -16.79 2.48
CA GLN A 218 -5.94 -16.43 2.63
C GLN A 218 -6.48 -15.78 1.35
N LEU A 219 -5.73 -14.85 0.75
CA LEU A 219 -6.10 -14.22 -0.51
C LEU A 219 -6.17 -15.22 -1.66
N GLN A 220 -5.23 -16.17 -1.75
CA GLN A 220 -5.19 -17.15 -2.83
C GLN A 220 -6.43 -18.06 -2.88
N GLN A 221 -7.06 -18.30 -1.73
CA GLN A 221 -8.29 -19.14 -1.69
C GLN A 221 -9.51 -18.42 -2.27
N LEU A 222 -9.46 -17.11 -2.47
CA LEU A 222 -10.61 -16.32 -2.89
C LEU A 222 -10.80 -16.31 -4.40
N HIS A 223 -12.05 -16.22 -4.86
CA HIS A 223 -12.37 -15.77 -6.20
C HIS A 223 -12.20 -14.24 -6.33
N VAL A 224 -12.66 -13.51 -5.32
CA VAL A 224 -12.63 -12.04 -5.29
C VAL A 224 -12.18 -11.56 -3.92
N ALA A 225 -11.22 -10.66 -3.87
CA ALA A 225 -10.84 -9.89 -2.69
C ALA A 225 -11.41 -8.47 -2.79
N VAL A 226 -12.07 -8.00 -1.74
CA VAL A 226 -12.58 -6.63 -1.63
C VAL A 226 -11.62 -5.84 -0.77
N LEU A 227 -11.07 -4.75 -1.32
CA LEU A 227 -10.29 -3.78 -0.55
C LEU A 227 -11.25 -2.83 0.16
N SER A 228 -11.00 -2.63 1.44
CA SER A 228 -11.87 -1.86 2.35
C SER A 228 -11.48 -0.39 2.49
N GLU A 229 -10.32 0.02 2.00
CA GLU A 229 -9.82 1.38 2.08
C GLU A 229 -10.74 2.36 1.35
N GLN A 230 -10.96 3.55 1.91
CA GLN A 230 -11.76 4.58 1.24
C GLN A 230 -11.04 5.20 0.05
N CYS A 231 -9.75 5.40 0.16
CA CYS A 231 -8.90 5.97 -0.88
C CYS A 231 -7.47 5.48 -0.72
N GLY A 232 -6.75 5.32 -1.80
CA GLY A 232 -5.34 4.94 -1.75
C GLY A 232 -4.58 5.24 -3.03
N THR A 233 -3.29 5.47 -2.90
CA THR A 233 -2.39 5.74 -4.03
C THR A 233 -2.06 4.45 -4.77
N HIS A 234 -1.80 3.40 -4.02
CA HIS A 234 -1.61 2.01 -4.47
C HIS A 234 -1.88 1.06 -3.30
N SER A 235 -1.95 -0.24 -3.55
CA SER A 235 -2.14 -1.24 -2.50
C SER A 235 -1.19 -2.42 -2.70
N ARG A 236 -0.56 -2.83 -1.60
CA ARG A 236 0.19 -4.10 -1.54
C ARG A 236 -0.73 -5.29 -1.81
N ASP A 237 -1.99 -5.22 -1.35
CA ASP A 237 -2.93 -6.32 -1.50
C ASP A 237 -3.37 -6.53 -2.96
N VAL A 238 -3.39 -5.47 -3.78
CA VAL A 238 -3.55 -5.61 -5.24
C VAL A 238 -2.42 -6.47 -5.82
N GLU A 239 -1.18 -6.25 -5.40
CA GLU A 239 -0.03 -7.00 -5.88
C GLU A 239 -0.02 -8.44 -5.37
N VAL A 240 -0.37 -8.67 -4.10
CA VAL A 240 -0.53 -10.03 -3.58
C VAL A 240 -1.61 -10.77 -4.38
N CYS A 241 -2.77 -10.17 -4.59
CA CYS A 241 -3.86 -10.76 -5.37
C CYS A 241 -3.43 -11.09 -6.80
N ARG A 242 -2.66 -10.20 -7.45
CA ARG A 242 -2.07 -10.44 -8.76
C ARG A 242 -1.10 -11.62 -8.76
N ASP A 243 -0.22 -11.68 -7.75
CA ASP A 243 0.76 -12.75 -7.61
C ASP A 243 0.08 -14.12 -7.43
N VAL A 244 -1.01 -14.19 -6.67
CA VAL A 244 -1.70 -15.45 -6.33
C VAL A 244 -2.93 -15.77 -7.19
N GLY A 245 -3.35 -14.85 -8.08
CA GLY A 245 -4.45 -15.08 -9.03
C GLY A 245 -5.85 -14.83 -8.46
N THR A 246 -6.01 -13.86 -7.58
CA THR A 246 -7.29 -13.46 -6.98
C THR A 246 -7.77 -12.15 -7.57
N ARG A 247 -9.01 -12.05 -8.03
CA ARG A 247 -9.58 -10.81 -8.57
C ARG A 247 -9.78 -9.79 -7.47
N VAL A 248 -9.55 -8.51 -7.78
CA VAL A 248 -9.68 -7.42 -6.82
C VAL A 248 -10.88 -6.55 -7.14
N VAL A 249 -11.67 -6.24 -6.10
CA VAL A 249 -12.66 -5.16 -6.09
C VAL A 249 -12.11 -4.06 -5.18
N ALA A 250 -11.86 -2.87 -5.73
CA ALA A 250 -11.21 -1.77 -5.02
C ALA A 250 -11.94 -0.45 -5.24
N PRO A 251 -11.78 0.54 -4.36
CA PRO A 251 -12.37 1.86 -4.56
C PRO A 251 -11.84 2.52 -5.84
N SER A 252 -12.70 3.31 -6.49
CA SER A 252 -12.33 4.13 -7.65
C SER A 252 -11.55 5.38 -7.27
N CYS A 253 -11.49 5.71 -5.98
CA CYS A 253 -10.65 6.77 -5.45
C CYS A 253 -9.20 6.26 -5.37
N GLY A 254 -8.31 6.98 -6.02
CA GLY A 254 -6.91 6.57 -6.14
C GLY A 254 -6.62 5.75 -7.41
N TRP A 255 -5.46 5.12 -7.45
CA TRP A 255 -4.93 4.53 -8.69
C TRP A 255 -4.72 3.00 -8.60
N PHE A 256 -5.59 2.29 -7.86
CA PHE A 256 -5.52 0.82 -7.75
C PHE A 256 -5.65 0.12 -9.12
N ALA A 257 -6.50 0.67 -10.01
CA ALA A 257 -6.67 0.13 -11.35
C ALA A 257 -5.43 0.29 -12.24
N ASP A 258 -4.56 1.27 -11.95
CA ASP A 258 -3.30 1.46 -12.67
C ASP A 258 -2.27 0.37 -12.33
N GLN A 259 -2.40 -0.26 -11.17
CA GLN A 259 -1.52 -1.35 -10.78
C GLN A 259 -1.81 -2.64 -11.55
N TRP A 260 -3.10 -2.91 -11.80
CA TRP A 260 -3.52 -4.16 -12.43
C TRP A 260 -4.86 -4.03 -13.14
N SER A 261 -4.93 -4.42 -14.41
CA SER A 261 -6.13 -4.33 -15.25
C SER A 261 -7.30 -5.20 -14.79
N GLU A 262 -7.08 -6.16 -13.88
CA GLU A 262 -8.12 -7.04 -13.32
C GLU A 262 -8.84 -6.42 -12.12
N VAL A 263 -8.46 -5.23 -11.68
CA VAL A 263 -9.17 -4.48 -10.64
C VAL A 263 -10.54 -4.04 -11.16
N VAL A 264 -11.59 -4.33 -10.37
CA VAL A 264 -12.96 -3.87 -10.65
C VAL A 264 -13.28 -2.74 -9.68
N PRO A 265 -13.46 -1.50 -10.15
CA PRO A 265 -13.66 -0.37 -9.26
C PRO A 265 -15.09 -0.32 -8.70
N TYR A 266 -15.23 0.19 -7.46
CA TYR A 266 -16.49 0.62 -6.87
C TYR A 266 -16.37 2.08 -6.40
N SER A 267 -17.51 2.79 -6.34
CA SER A 267 -17.54 4.21 -6.01
C SER A 267 -17.81 4.46 -4.52
N HIS A 268 -17.44 5.67 -4.08
CA HIS A 268 -17.92 6.29 -2.84
C HIS A 268 -18.96 7.37 -3.15
N ASP A 269 -19.78 7.72 -2.17
CA ASP A 269 -20.72 8.82 -2.28
C ASP A 269 -19.99 10.19 -2.18
N GLU A 270 -20.71 11.28 -2.35
CA GLU A 270 -20.18 12.64 -2.25
C GLU A 270 -19.56 13.00 -0.89
N HIS A 271 -19.81 12.18 0.14
CA HIS A 271 -19.27 12.34 1.50
C HIS A 271 -18.09 11.38 1.76
N GLY A 272 -17.63 10.66 0.75
CA GLY A 272 -16.55 9.68 0.86
C GLY A 272 -16.95 8.36 1.55
N ARG A 273 -18.26 8.09 1.71
CA ARG A 273 -18.74 6.82 2.26
C ARG A 273 -18.93 5.79 1.16
N VAL A 274 -18.81 4.52 1.49
CA VAL A 274 -19.03 3.43 0.55
C VAL A 274 -20.41 3.53 -0.10
N ASP A 275 -20.45 3.60 -1.43
CA ASP A 275 -21.67 3.40 -2.20
C ASP A 275 -22.00 1.90 -2.23
N ALA A 276 -22.95 1.49 -1.37
CA ALA A 276 -23.33 0.10 -1.23
C ALA A 276 -23.87 -0.52 -2.54
N VAL A 277 -24.53 0.27 -3.39
CA VAL A 277 -25.04 -0.18 -4.68
C VAL A 277 -23.89 -0.44 -5.65
N SER A 278 -22.95 0.49 -5.72
CA SER A 278 -21.75 0.36 -6.55
C SER A 278 -20.91 -0.84 -6.12
N LEU A 279 -20.65 -1.01 -4.82
CA LEU A 279 -19.89 -2.14 -4.29
C LEU A 279 -20.58 -3.49 -4.59
N THR A 280 -21.90 -3.57 -4.36
CA THR A 280 -22.70 -4.77 -4.68
C THR A 280 -22.57 -5.12 -6.16
N ALA A 281 -22.71 -4.13 -7.05
CA ALA A 281 -22.60 -4.34 -8.50
C ALA A 281 -21.17 -4.74 -8.92
N ALA A 282 -20.14 -4.12 -8.34
CA ALA A 282 -18.73 -4.44 -8.63
C ALA A 282 -18.38 -5.89 -8.25
N ILE A 283 -18.83 -6.35 -7.08
CA ILE A 283 -18.65 -7.75 -6.66
C ILE A 283 -19.35 -8.71 -7.61
N GLY A 284 -20.62 -8.44 -7.98
CA GLY A 284 -21.35 -9.25 -8.96
C GLY A 284 -20.64 -9.32 -10.30
N ALA A 285 -20.13 -8.17 -10.80
CA ALA A 285 -19.37 -8.11 -12.05
C ALA A 285 -18.03 -8.86 -11.94
N ALA A 286 -17.36 -8.81 -10.78
CA ALA A 286 -16.12 -9.55 -10.54
C ALA A 286 -16.37 -11.08 -10.53
N LEU A 287 -17.43 -11.55 -9.87
CA LEU A 287 -17.80 -12.97 -9.81
C LEU A 287 -18.24 -13.53 -11.15
N ALA A 288 -18.78 -12.70 -12.04
CA ALA A 288 -19.19 -13.12 -13.39
C ALA A 288 -18.01 -13.39 -14.33
N ARG A 289 -16.81 -12.90 -14.01
CA ARG A 289 -15.60 -13.10 -14.82
C ARG A 289 -14.88 -14.39 -14.42
N PRO A 290 -14.11 -15.02 -15.33
CA PRO A 290 -13.21 -16.13 -14.96
C PRO A 290 -12.22 -15.69 -13.89
N MET A 291 -11.85 -16.58 -12.98
CA MET A 291 -10.79 -16.30 -12.01
C MET A 291 -9.47 -16.00 -12.73
N PRO A 292 -8.73 -14.97 -12.31
CA PRO A 292 -7.41 -14.73 -12.86
C PRO A 292 -6.47 -15.91 -12.58
N ARG A 293 -5.45 -16.04 -13.39
CA ARG A 293 -4.35 -16.97 -13.07
C ARG A 293 -3.32 -16.25 -12.22
N PRO A 294 -2.61 -16.97 -11.35
CA PRO A 294 -1.41 -16.42 -10.71
C PRO A 294 -0.49 -15.80 -11.75
N ALA A 295 0.15 -14.69 -11.41
CA ALA A 295 1.09 -14.04 -12.29
C ALA A 295 2.27 -14.97 -12.59
N ASP A 296 2.79 -14.90 -13.82
CA ASP A 296 3.98 -15.67 -14.21
C ASP A 296 5.17 -15.31 -13.32
N ARG A 297 5.73 -16.30 -12.65
CA ARG A 297 6.79 -16.12 -11.67
C ARG A 297 8.06 -15.52 -12.27
N VAL A 298 8.47 -16.02 -13.45
CA VAL A 298 9.69 -15.55 -14.12
C VAL A 298 9.55 -14.08 -14.49
N TRP A 299 8.38 -13.70 -15.01
CA TRP A 299 8.08 -12.32 -15.34
C TRP A 299 8.08 -11.41 -14.09
N ARG A 300 7.48 -11.85 -12.97
CA ARG A 300 7.45 -11.08 -11.70
C ARG A 300 8.84 -10.95 -11.09
N ASP A 301 9.66 -11.98 -11.14
CA ASP A 301 11.05 -11.92 -10.68
C ASP A 301 11.86 -10.92 -11.52
N GLY A 302 11.74 -10.99 -12.86
CA GLY A 302 12.38 -10.02 -13.75
C GLY A 302 11.90 -8.57 -13.51
N GLN A 303 10.62 -8.37 -13.20
CA GLN A 303 10.10 -7.05 -12.84
C GLN A 303 10.72 -6.54 -11.53
N ARG A 304 10.86 -7.39 -10.51
CA ARG A 304 11.50 -7.03 -9.25
C ARG A 304 12.98 -6.67 -9.45
N ASP A 305 13.69 -7.43 -10.29
CA ASP A 305 15.08 -7.14 -10.60
C ASP A 305 15.22 -5.79 -11.34
N ALA A 306 14.31 -5.49 -12.27
CA ALA A 306 14.28 -4.18 -12.95
C ALA A 306 14.00 -3.03 -11.96
N VAL A 307 13.10 -3.22 -11.00
CA VAL A 307 12.84 -2.22 -9.93
C VAL A 307 14.09 -2.00 -9.09
N ARG A 308 14.80 -3.06 -8.68
CA ARG A 308 16.07 -2.95 -7.95
C ARG A 308 17.13 -2.23 -8.76
N GLN A 309 17.21 -2.50 -10.07
CA GLN A 309 18.14 -1.79 -10.95
C GLN A 309 17.85 -0.29 -11.00
N VAL A 310 16.59 0.12 -11.12
CA VAL A 310 16.21 1.55 -11.07
C VAL A 310 16.63 2.18 -9.74
N HIS A 311 16.42 1.51 -8.60
CA HIS A 311 16.85 2.02 -7.30
C HIS A 311 18.39 2.13 -7.22
N ALA A 312 19.13 1.16 -7.78
CA ALA A 312 20.58 1.21 -7.84
C ALA A 312 21.10 2.42 -8.65
N GLU A 313 20.48 2.69 -9.81
CA GLU A 313 20.81 3.82 -10.67
C GLU A 313 20.48 5.15 -9.97
N VAL A 314 19.32 5.27 -9.34
CA VAL A 314 18.93 6.45 -8.56
C VAL A 314 19.94 6.71 -7.44
N TYR A 315 20.28 5.69 -6.64
CA TYR A 315 21.24 5.87 -5.55
C TYR A 315 22.64 6.23 -6.06
N ALA A 316 23.10 5.61 -7.15
CA ALA A 316 24.40 5.92 -7.75
C ALA A 316 24.43 7.37 -8.27
N GLN A 317 23.37 7.84 -8.91
CA GLN A 317 23.25 9.20 -9.39
C GLN A 317 23.34 10.20 -8.24
N VAL A 318 22.46 10.09 -7.23
CA VAL A 318 22.40 11.08 -6.14
C VAL A 318 23.63 11.02 -5.21
N ALA A 319 24.26 9.84 -5.03
CA ALA A 319 25.50 9.70 -4.29
C ALA A 319 26.71 10.26 -5.06
N GLY A 320 26.72 10.09 -6.41
CA GLY A 320 27.78 10.62 -7.27
C GLY A 320 27.86 12.14 -7.25
N ASP A 321 26.74 12.82 -7.14
CA ASP A 321 26.67 14.29 -7.06
C ASP A 321 27.34 14.85 -5.79
N ARG A 322 27.49 14.05 -4.72
CA ARG A 322 28.26 14.43 -3.51
C ARG A 322 29.77 14.48 -3.70
N SER A 323 30.30 13.78 -4.70
CA SER A 323 31.75 13.72 -4.93
C SER A 323 32.35 15.01 -5.51
N TRP A 324 31.54 16.02 -5.85
CA TRP A 324 31.92 17.27 -6.48
C TRP A 324 31.69 18.52 -5.60
N ALA A 325 31.14 18.35 -4.39
CA ALA A 325 30.93 19.42 -3.41
C ALA A 325 31.96 19.36 -2.28
#